data_16bf0dc909335f9d0e5c8b0f741a02b4
#
_entry.id   16bf0dc909335f9d0e5c8b0f741a02b4
#
_cell.length_a   1.000
_cell.length_b   1.000
_cell.length_c   1.000
_cell.angle_alpha   90.00
_cell.angle_beta   90.00
_cell.angle_gamma   90.00
#
_symmetry.space_group_name_H-M   'P 1'
#
loop_
_entity.id
_entity.type
_entity.pdbx_description
1 polymer ?
#
loop_
_entity_poly.entity_id
_entity_poly.type
_entity_poly.pdbx_seq_one_letter_code
_entity_poly.pdbx_strand_id
1 'polypeptide(L)'
;AFYSFLSQLQTKHFTGNINPDYLIDYPGFTSIFNIPINVPYFEDKDNWCNLDFQNDNNLEAHKNALQLARLITSKIDQIANTHTQSTIVIFIPEEWRTFESYIYKGESFDLHDYIKAFAASRGISTQLIREDTLNDSLKCQIYWWLSLSFYVKSFRTPWILNNQEKNTAYAGIGYSISKILDKPEIVIGCSHIYDSNGQGLKYKLSKIDDYYLDKHSNPYLSYNDAFQFGVSIREL
;
A
#
# COMPACT_ATOMS: atom_id res chain seq x y z
N ALA A 1 -20.12 -8.34 8.43
CA ALA A 1 -19.97 -7.73 7.10
C ALA A 1 -18.53 -7.88 6.57
N PHE A 2 -17.51 -7.40 7.30
CA PHE A 2 -16.11 -7.37 6.84
C PHE A 2 -15.50 -8.77 6.58
N TYR A 3 -15.69 -9.73 7.49
CA TYR A 3 -15.29 -11.13 7.25
C TYR A 3 -15.90 -11.70 5.97
N SER A 4 -17.21 -11.51 5.76
CA SER A 4 -17.89 -11.97 4.56
C SER A 4 -17.34 -11.32 3.29
N PHE A 5 -16.96 -10.05 3.35
CA PHE A 5 -16.32 -9.35 2.25
C PHE A 5 -14.96 -9.98 1.90
N LEU A 6 -14.09 -10.21 2.88
CA LEU A 6 -12.77 -10.81 2.66
C LEU A 6 -12.86 -12.26 2.17
N SER A 7 -13.76 -13.07 2.73
CA SER A 7 -13.90 -14.47 2.35
C SER A 7 -14.41 -14.66 0.91
N GLN A 8 -15.09 -13.68 0.35
CA GLN A 8 -15.51 -13.69 -1.06
C GLN A 8 -14.33 -13.56 -2.05
N LEU A 9 -13.16 -13.07 -1.62
CA LEU A 9 -11.98 -13.00 -2.48
C LEU A 9 -11.60 -14.35 -3.08
N GLN A 10 -11.74 -15.43 -2.32
CA GLN A 10 -11.27 -16.75 -2.71
C GLN A 10 -11.90 -17.27 -4.00
N THR A 11 -13.22 -17.30 -4.05
CA THR A 11 -13.97 -18.03 -5.10
C THR A 11 -15.14 -17.27 -5.68
N LYS A 12 -15.49 -16.11 -5.15
CA LYS A 12 -16.66 -15.37 -5.63
C LYS A 12 -16.37 -14.76 -7.00
N HIS A 13 -17.27 -15.04 -7.94
CA HIS A 13 -17.26 -14.43 -9.26
C HIS A 13 -18.00 -13.08 -9.23
N PHE A 14 -17.40 -12.06 -9.83
CA PHE A 14 -18.04 -10.76 -10.06
C PHE A 14 -17.91 -10.37 -11.52
N THR A 15 -19.03 -10.03 -12.15
CA THR A 15 -19.05 -9.59 -13.53
C THR A 15 -18.40 -8.21 -13.66
N GLY A 16 -17.54 -8.08 -14.66
CA GLY A 16 -16.93 -6.82 -15.05
C GLY A 16 -18.01 -5.83 -15.49
N ASN A 17 -17.95 -4.60 -15.02
CA ASN A 17 -18.97 -3.61 -15.27
C ASN A 17 -18.49 -2.56 -16.28
N ILE A 18 -19.42 -2.12 -17.14
CA ILE A 18 -19.49 -0.81 -17.77
C ILE A 18 -18.45 -0.52 -18.85
N ASN A 19 -17.21 -0.96 -18.73
CA ASN A 19 -16.20 -0.79 -19.77
C ASN A 19 -15.53 -2.12 -20.10
N PRO A 20 -15.99 -2.83 -21.15
CA PRO A 20 -15.47 -4.13 -21.52
C PRO A 20 -13.99 -4.09 -21.96
N ASP A 21 -13.48 -2.93 -22.32
CA ASP A 21 -12.07 -2.78 -22.75
C ASP A 21 -11.11 -2.62 -21.55
N TYR A 22 -11.64 -2.45 -20.35
CA TYR A 22 -10.86 -2.09 -19.16
C TYR A 22 -10.93 -3.10 -18.03
N LEU A 23 -12.06 -3.75 -17.80
CA LEU A 23 -12.26 -4.68 -16.69
C LEU A 23 -12.81 -5.99 -17.19
N ILE A 24 -12.03 -7.02 -17.02
CA ILE A 24 -12.47 -8.40 -17.16
C ILE A 24 -13.22 -8.84 -15.89
N ASP A 25 -14.07 -9.85 -16.02
CA ASP A 25 -14.74 -10.45 -14.88
C ASP A 25 -13.74 -10.92 -13.83
N TYR A 26 -14.06 -10.75 -12.55
CA TYR A 26 -13.26 -11.28 -11.45
C TYR A 26 -13.68 -12.74 -11.17
N PRO A 27 -12.86 -13.74 -11.47
CA PRO A 27 -13.25 -15.15 -11.32
C PRO A 27 -12.88 -15.76 -9.95
N GLY A 28 -12.38 -14.94 -9.02
CA GLY A 28 -11.88 -15.39 -7.72
C GLY A 28 -10.36 -15.55 -7.68
N PHE A 29 -9.78 -15.28 -6.51
CA PHE A 29 -8.34 -15.29 -6.27
C PHE A 29 -7.66 -16.61 -6.69
N THR A 30 -8.24 -17.74 -6.29
CA THR A 30 -7.70 -19.07 -6.63
C THR A 30 -7.68 -19.31 -8.14
N SER A 31 -8.71 -18.86 -8.85
CA SER A 31 -8.79 -19.01 -10.31
C SER A 31 -7.75 -18.16 -11.04
N ILE A 32 -7.43 -16.98 -10.50
CA ILE A 32 -6.44 -16.04 -11.10
C ILE A 32 -5.02 -16.54 -10.86
N PHE A 33 -4.70 -16.87 -9.61
CA PHE A 33 -3.30 -17.08 -9.18
C PHE A 33 -2.94 -18.55 -8.95
N ASN A 34 -3.89 -19.46 -9.07
CA ASN A 34 -3.72 -20.90 -8.81
C ASN A 34 -3.15 -21.21 -7.41
N ILE A 35 -3.44 -20.37 -6.44
CA ILE A 35 -3.12 -20.55 -5.02
C ILE A 35 -4.30 -20.10 -4.17
N PRO A 36 -4.51 -20.70 -2.99
CA PRO A 36 -5.56 -20.22 -2.08
C PRO A 36 -5.14 -18.94 -1.37
N ILE A 37 -6.13 -18.13 -0.99
CA ILE A 37 -6.00 -17.08 0.02
C ILE A 37 -6.71 -17.56 1.28
N ASN A 38 -6.03 -17.61 2.40
CA ASN A 38 -6.62 -18.02 3.66
C ASN A 38 -7.07 -16.77 4.44
N VAL A 39 -8.38 -16.68 4.68
CA VAL A 39 -8.97 -15.66 5.56
C VAL A 39 -9.39 -16.37 6.84
N PRO A 40 -8.73 -16.10 7.98
CA PRO A 40 -9.07 -16.74 9.25
C PRO A 40 -10.52 -16.47 9.63
N TYR A 41 -11.15 -17.43 10.32
CA TYR A 41 -12.52 -17.27 10.78
C TYR A 41 -12.64 -16.14 11.81
N PHE A 42 -13.70 -15.34 11.74
CA PHE A 42 -13.83 -14.09 12.51
C PHE A 42 -13.91 -14.26 14.03
N GLU A 43 -14.18 -15.48 14.52
CA GLU A 43 -14.17 -15.80 15.95
C GLU A 43 -12.79 -16.26 16.46
N ASP A 44 -11.85 -16.43 15.57
CA ASP A 44 -10.47 -16.80 15.90
C ASP A 44 -9.73 -15.61 16.51
N LYS A 45 -9.63 -15.60 17.84
CA LYS A 45 -9.07 -14.50 18.63
C LYS A 45 -7.57 -14.30 18.40
N ASP A 46 -6.87 -15.29 17.87
CA ASP A 46 -5.44 -15.18 17.56
C ASP A 46 -5.24 -14.41 16.24
N ASN A 47 -6.23 -14.44 15.37
CA ASN A 47 -6.19 -13.83 14.04
C ASN A 47 -7.09 -12.60 13.89
N TRP A 48 -8.02 -12.38 14.81
CA TRP A 48 -8.94 -11.24 14.77
C TRP A 48 -8.84 -10.43 16.05
N CYS A 49 -8.71 -9.12 15.88
CA CYS A 49 -8.63 -8.18 16.97
C CYS A 49 -9.63 -7.05 16.76
N ASN A 50 -10.49 -6.84 17.73
CA ASN A 50 -11.32 -5.64 17.78
C ASN A 50 -10.53 -4.50 18.41
N LEU A 51 -10.63 -3.33 17.77
CA LEU A 51 -10.07 -2.10 18.28
C LEU A 51 -11.20 -1.35 19.02
N ASP A 52 -11.07 -1.22 20.32
CA ASP A 52 -11.97 -0.40 21.13
C ASP A 52 -11.37 1.02 21.20
N PHE A 53 -11.65 1.80 20.16
CA PHE A 53 -11.27 3.21 20.09
C PHE A 53 -12.49 4.07 20.34
N GLN A 54 -12.41 4.90 21.38
CA GLN A 54 -13.43 5.89 21.69
C GLN A 54 -12.84 7.28 21.51
N ASN A 55 -13.53 8.09 20.72
CA ASN A 55 -13.18 9.50 20.56
C ASN A 55 -13.37 10.21 21.89
N ASP A 56 -12.34 10.82 22.43
CA ASP A 56 -12.43 11.69 23.59
C ASP A 56 -12.74 13.12 23.12
N ASN A 57 -13.97 13.55 23.34
CA ASN A 57 -14.44 14.89 22.99
C ASN A 57 -13.72 16.03 23.75
N ASN A 58 -12.97 15.72 24.80
CA ASN A 58 -12.15 16.68 25.52
C ASN A 58 -10.76 16.86 24.88
N LEU A 59 -10.37 15.99 23.94
CA LEU A 59 -9.11 16.06 23.24
C LEU A 59 -9.27 16.74 21.88
N GLU A 60 -8.23 17.44 21.47
CA GLU A 60 -8.15 17.97 20.09
C GLU A 60 -8.08 16.81 19.07
N ALA A 61 -8.64 17.02 17.88
CA ALA A 61 -8.74 15.99 16.84
C ALA A 61 -7.38 15.32 16.53
N HIS A 62 -6.30 16.08 16.50
CA HIS A 62 -4.97 15.53 16.24
C HIS A 62 -4.47 14.57 17.33
N LYS A 63 -4.87 14.78 18.59
CA LYS A 63 -4.52 13.88 19.70
C LYS A 63 -5.30 12.58 19.61
N ASN A 64 -6.58 12.64 19.27
CA ASN A 64 -7.40 11.46 19.00
C ASN A 64 -6.83 10.64 17.82
N ALA A 65 -6.43 11.30 16.72
CA ALA A 65 -5.83 10.62 15.57
C ALA A 65 -4.52 9.91 15.92
N LEU A 66 -3.64 10.54 16.70
CA LEU A 66 -2.41 9.91 17.20
C LEU A 66 -2.70 8.74 18.16
N GLN A 67 -3.73 8.86 18.99
CA GLN A 67 -4.15 7.78 19.88
C GLN A 67 -4.66 6.58 19.08
N LEU A 68 -5.50 6.81 18.07
CA LEU A 68 -5.96 5.78 17.14
C LEU A 68 -4.77 5.10 16.44
N ALA A 69 -3.84 5.88 15.88
CA ALA A 69 -2.66 5.35 15.21
C ALA A 69 -1.81 4.45 16.13
N ARG A 70 -1.59 4.88 17.38
CA ARG A 70 -0.85 4.09 18.38
C ARG A 70 -1.59 2.81 18.77
N LEU A 71 -2.91 2.87 18.90
CA LEU A 71 -3.73 1.70 19.19
C LEU A 71 -3.61 0.67 18.05
N ILE A 72 -3.74 1.11 16.79
CA ILE A 72 -3.61 0.24 15.62
C ILE A 72 -2.21 -0.38 15.58
N THR A 73 -1.16 0.42 15.71
CA THR A 73 0.22 -0.09 15.64
C THR A 73 0.58 -1.04 16.77
N SER A 74 0.06 -0.82 17.98
CA SER A 74 0.20 -1.76 19.10
C SER A 74 -0.44 -3.11 18.78
N LYS A 75 -1.59 -3.12 18.10
CA LYS A 75 -2.25 -4.36 17.69
C LYS A 75 -1.55 -5.06 16.54
N ILE A 76 -0.97 -4.29 15.62
CA ILE A 76 -0.10 -4.85 14.58
C ILE A 76 1.07 -5.60 15.19
N ASP A 77 1.77 -5.02 16.17
CA ASP A 77 2.88 -5.69 16.87
C ASP A 77 2.41 -6.98 17.56
N GLN A 78 1.25 -6.94 18.22
CA GLN A 78 0.69 -8.11 18.88
C GLN A 78 0.42 -9.27 17.92
N ILE A 79 -0.22 -8.98 16.77
CA ILE A 79 -0.55 -10.01 15.76
C ILE A 79 0.71 -10.50 15.05
N ALA A 80 1.62 -9.61 14.70
CA ALA A 80 2.84 -9.95 13.95
C ALA A 80 3.76 -10.91 14.73
N ASN A 81 3.77 -10.82 16.04
CA ASN A 81 4.57 -11.74 16.89
C ASN A 81 4.07 -13.18 16.85
N THR A 82 2.82 -13.41 16.45
CA THR A 82 2.21 -14.74 16.37
C THR A 82 2.22 -15.32 14.96
N HIS A 83 2.36 -14.49 13.93
CA HIS A 83 2.21 -14.89 12.53
C HIS A 83 3.35 -14.37 11.64
N THR A 84 4.08 -15.29 11.03
CA THR A 84 5.07 -14.99 10.01
C THR A 84 4.45 -15.08 8.61
N GLN A 85 4.86 -14.20 7.69
CA GLN A 85 4.44 -14.21 6.27
C GLN A 85 2.95 -13.96 6.01
N SER A 86 2.28 -13.21 6.88
CA SER A 86 0.88 -12.82 6.71
C SER A 86 0.74 -11.35 6.35
N THR A 87 -0.35 -11.00 5.67
CA THR A 87 -0.74 -9.59 5.48
C THR A 87 -1.79 -9.25 6.53
N ILE A 88 -1.51 -8.27 7.37
CA ILE A 88 -2.46 -7.77 8.36
C ILE A 88 -3.45 -6.84 7.67
N VAL A 89 -4.73 -7.19 7.72
CA VAL A 89 -5.80 -6.37 7.14
C VAL A 89 -6.42 -5.50 8.23
N ILE A 90 -6.51 -4.20 7.98
CA ILE A 90 -7.00 -3.22 8.93
C ILE A 90 -8.28 -2.62 8.36
N PHE A 91 -9.39 -2.83 9.04
CA PHE A 91 -10.67 -2.23 8.70
C PHE A 91 -10.78 -0.84 9.33
N ILE A 92 -11.13 0.15 8.52
CA ILE A 92 -11.33 1.54 8.93
C ILE A 92 -12.83 1.86 8.80
N PRO A 93 -13.56 1.93 9.92
CA PRO A 93 -14.98 2.29 9.89
C PRO A 93 -15.16 3.79 9.56
N GLU A 94 -16.32 4.16 9.07
CA GLU A 94 -16.64 5.53 8.63
C GLU A 94 -16.47 6.55 9.79
N GLU A 95 -16.77 6.16 11.01
CA GLU A 95 -16.62 7.01 12.19
C GLU A 95 -15.18 7.44 12.48
N TRP A 96 -14.17 6.72 11.95
CA TRP A 96 -12.75 7.08 12.12
C TRP A 96 -12.21 7.95 10.98
N ARG A 97 -13.02 8.25 9.98
CA ARG A 97 -12.60 8.99 8.79
C ARG A 97 -12.05 10.38 9.11
N THR A 98 -12.60 11.04 10.12
CA THR A 98 -12.13 12.35 10.57
C THR A 98 -10.72 12.34 11.17
N PHE A 99 -10.20 11.15 11.50
CA PHE A 99 -8.85 10.96 12.06
C PHE A 99 -7.84 10.46 11.03
N GLU A 100 -8.25 10.26 9.77
CA GLU A 100 -7.34 9.74 8.75
C GLU A 100 -6.27 10.75 8.33
N SER A 101 -6.60 12.05 8.28
CA SER A 101 -5.63 13.08 7.92
C SER A 101 -5.93 14.41 8.59
N TYR A 102 -4.86 15.13 8.98
CA TYR A 102 -4.98 16.50 9.50
C TYR A 102 -3.69 17.27 9.31
N ILE A 103 -3.80 18.60 9.42
CA ILE A 103 -2.65 19.50 9.46
C ILE A 103 -2.64 20.16 10.84
N TYR A 104 -1.51 20.07 11.54
CA TYR A 104 -1.31 20.68 12.83
C TYR A 104 0.05 21.38 12.89
N LYS A 105 0.05 22.69 13.16
CA LYS A 105 1.26 23.53 13.23
C LYS A 105 2.16 23.45 12.00
N GLY A 106 1.56 23.29 10.81
CA GLY A 106 2.28 23.17 9.55
C GLY A 106 2.81 21.77 9.23
N GLU A 107 2.61 20.80 10.11
CA GLU A 107 2.91 19.38 9.87
C GLU A 107 1.66 18.65 9.42
N SER A 108 1.79 17.82 8.39
CA SER A 108 0.72 16.95 7.91
C SER A 108 0.84 15.59 8.57
N PHE A 109 -0.29 15.03 8.96
CA PHE A 109 -0.43 13.65 9.42
C PHE A 109 -1.36 12.90 8.48
N ASP A 110 -0.97 11.69 8.12
CA ASP A 110 -1.80 10.72 7.40
C ASP A 110 -1.73 9.37 8.13
N LEU A 111 -2.88 8.85 8.52
CA LEU A 111 -2.99 7.60 9.27
C LEU A 111 -2.49 6.40 8.46
N HIS A 112 -2.83 6.38 7.15
CA HIS A 112 -2.36 5.31 6.25
C HIS A 112 -0.83 5.29 6.20
N ASP A 113 -0.22 6.45 5.98
CA ASP A 113 1.24 6.56 5.87
C ASP A 113 1.94 6.25 7.19
N TYR A 114 1.37 6.68 8.31
CA TYR A 114 1.88 6.35 9.64
C TYR A 114 1.90 4.84 9.89
N ILE A 115 0.78 4.14 9.61
CA ILE A 115 0.68 2.69 9.76
C ILE A 115 1.63 1.98 8.80
N LYS A 116 1.72 2.43 7.56
CA LYS A 116 2.62 1.85 6.55
C LYS A 116 4.09 1.98 6.94
N ALA A 117 4.51 3.16 7.39
CA ALA A 117 5.88 3.39 7.84
C ALA A 117 6.23 2.50 9.05
N PHE A 118 5.33 2.41 10.02
CA PHE A 118 5.49 1.56 11.19
C PHE A 118 5.63 0.07 10.80
N ALA A 119 4.74 -0.43 9.95
CA ALA A 119 4.74 -1.82 9.53
C ALA A 119 5.94 -2.17 8.64
N ALA A 120 6.28 -1.30 7.68
CA ALA A 120 7.40 -1.50 6.77
C ALA A 120 8.74 -1.58 7.50
N SER A 121 8.97 -0.74 8.52
CA SER A 121 10.19 -0.79 9.34
C SER A 121 10.38 -2.12 10.10
N ARG A 122 9.34 -2.94 10.18
CA ARG A 122 9.31 -4.26 10.83
C ARG A 122 9.16 -5.43 9.85
N GLY A 123 9.13 -5.14 8.55
CA GLY A 123 8.91 -6.16 7.52
C GLY A 123 7.47 -6.72 7.50
N ILE A 124 6.51 -5.99 8.06
CA ILE A 124 5.12 -6.42 8.16
C ILE A 124 4.32 -5.87 6.97
N SER A 125 3.61 -6.74 6.26
CA SER A 125 2.68 -6.35 5.21
C SER A 125 1.32 -5.95 5.81
N THR A 126 0.80 -4.79 5.40
CA THR A 126 -0.53 -4.31 5.85
C THR A 126 -1.42 -3.90 4.67
N GLN A 127 -2.74 -4.09 4.81
CA GLN A 127 -3.76 -3.63 3.88
C GLN A 127 -4.87 -2.91 4.64
N LEU A 128 -5.04 -1.62 4.39
CA LEU A 128 -6.16 -0.87 4.92
C LEU A 128 -7.36 -1.01 3.98
N ILE A 129 -8.54 -1.20 4.55
CA ILE A 129 -9.81 -1.29 3.82
C ILE A 129 -10.81 -0.42 4.56
N ARG A 130 -11.37 0.57 3.88
CA ARG A 130 -12.39 1.47 4.42
C ARG A 130 -13.78 0.83 4.34
N GLU A 131 -14.67 1.27 5.20
CA GLU A 131 -16.04 0.76 5.23
C GLU A 131 -16.81 1.03 3.94
N ASP A 132 -16.62 2.18 3.30
CA ASP A 132 -17.25 2.53 2.02
C ASP A 132 -16.91 1.51 0.91
N THR A 133 -15.69 0.95 0.93
CA THR A 133 -15.27 -0.12 0.00
C THR A 133 -16.17 -1.35 0.07
N LEU A 134 -16.72 -1.65 1.25
CA LEU A 134 -17.59 -2.82 1.43
C LEU A 134 -18.94 -2.62 0.73
N ASN A 135 -19.39 -1.39 0.58
CA ASN A 135 -20.68 -1.02 0.02
C ASN A 135 -20.59 -0.51 -1.42
N ASP A 136 -19.38 -0.36 -1.96
CA ASP A 136 -19.17 0.12 -3.31
C ASP A 136 -19.78 -0.85 -4.36
N SER A 137 -20.35 -0.28 -5.40
CA SER A 137 -20.95 -1.02 -6.52
C SER A 137 -19.92 -1.65 -7.47
N LEU A 138 -18.70 -1.14 -7.50
CA LEU A 138 -17.63 -1.59 -8.39
C LEU A 138 -16.91 -2.84 -7.86
N LYS A 139 -17.67 -3.85 -7.44
CA LYS A 139 -17.13 -5.08 -6.82
C LYS A 139 -16.06 -5.76 -7.64
N CYS A 140 -16.25 -5.91 -8.95
CA CYS A 140 -15.28 -6.53 -9.83
C CYS A 140 -13.91 -5.86 -9.72
N GLN A 141 -13.88 -4.53 -9.85
CA GLN A 141 -12.65 -3.74 -9.76
C GLN A 141 -11.99 -3.84 -8.39
N ILE A 142 -12.78 -3.70 -7.32
CA ILE A 142 -12.28 -3.78 -5.94
C ILE A 142 -11.61 -5.12 -5.67
N TYR A 143 -12.26 -6.22 -6.04
CA TYR A 143 -11.73 -7.56 -5.80
C TYR A 143 -10.48 -7.85 -6.66
N TRP A 144 -10.40 -7.34 -7.89
CA TRP A 144 -9.19 -7.40 -8.69
C TRP A 144 -8.01 -6.69 -8.02
N TRP A 145 -8.20 -5.44 -7.60
CA TRP A 145 -7.12 -4.66 -6.98
C TRP A 145 -6.69 -5.21 -5.62
N LEU A 146 -7.63 -5.67 -4.81
CA LEU A 146 -7.31 -6.32 -3.54
C LEU A 146 -6.54 -7.62 -3.75
N SER A 147 -7.00 -8.45 -4.68
CA SER A 147 -6.34 -9.72 -5.00
C SER A 147 -4.92 -9.52 -5.47
N LEU A 148 -4.72 -8.58 -6.39
CA LEU A 148 -3.39 -8.20 -6.87
C LEU A 148 -2.52 -7.69 -5.72
N SER A 149 -3.06 -6.83 -4.86
CA SER A 149 -2.37 -6.30 -3.70
C SER A 149 -1.93 -7.41 -2.74
N PHE A 150 -2.79 -8.37 -2.42
CA PHE A 150 -2.44 -9.50 -1.56
C PHE A 150 -1.41 -10.43 -2.20
N TYR A 151 -1.51 -10.67 -3.50
CA TYR A 151 -0.55 -11.49 -4.22
C TYR A 151 0.85 -10.88 -4.18
N VAL A 152 0.99 -9.58 -4.48
CA VAL A 152 2.27 -8.86 -4.40
C VAL A 152 2.80 -8.79 -2.97
N LYS A 153 1.95 -8.57 -1.98
CA LYS A 153 2.33 -8.55 -0.56
C LYS A 153 2.75 -9.91 -0.02
N SER A 154 2.41 -10.99 -0.70
CA SER A 154 2.96 -12.32 -0.43
C SER A 154 4.31 -12.58 -1.12
N PHE A 155 5.02 -11.52 -1.53
CA PHE A 155 6.31 -11.57 -2.24
C PHE A 155 6.25 -12.34 -3.56
N ARG A 156 5.13 -12.26 -4.28
CA ARG A 156 4.94 -12.89 -5.57
C ARG A 156 4.89 -11.86 -6.68
N THR A 157 5.38 -12.23 -7.85
CA THR A 157 5.37 -11.40 -9.05
C THR A 157 4.14 -11.75 -9.89
N PRO A 158 3.17 -10.83 -10.07
CA PRO A 158 1.91 -11.14 -10.75
C PRO A 158 2.05 -11.33 -12.26
N TRP A 159 3.02 -10.67 -12.88
CA TRP A 159 3.31 -10.76 -14.32
C TRP A 159 4.81 -10.77 -14.55
N ILE A 160 5.25 -11.55 -15.51
CA ILE A 160 6.59 -11.57 -16.05
C ILE A 160 6.53 -11.33 -17.57
N LEU A 161 7.54 -10.69 -18.12
CA LEU A 161 7.64 -10.52 -19.55
C LEU A 161 7.98 -11.86 -20.22
N ASN A 162 7.28 -12.20 -21.31
CA ASN A 162 7.72 -13.27 -22.20
C ASN A 162 8.91 -12.80 -23.04
N ASN A 163 9.82 -13.70 -23.39
CA ASN A 163 10.99 -13.42 -24.24
C ASN A 163 11.95 -12.38 -23.65
N GLN A 164 12.40 -12.63 -22.43
CA GLN A 164 13.36 -11.77 -21.77
C GLN A 164 14.78 -12.03 -22.31
N GLU A 165 15.52 -10.94 -22.49
CA GLU A 165 16.95 -11.04 -22.68
C GLU A 165 17.60 -11.57 -21.40
N LYS A 166 18.33 -12.67 -21.51
CA LYS A 166 19.11 -13.21 -20.40
C LYS A 166 20.14 -12.16 -19.95
N ASN A 167 20.31 -12.00 -18.65
CA ASN A 167 21.21 -11.04 -18.02
C ASN A 167 20.80 -9.56 -18.15
N THR A 168 19.51 -9.27 -18.28
CA THR A 168 18.97 -7.91 -18.26
C THR A 168 18.42 -7.61 -16.86
N ALA A 169 18.76 -6.45 -16.32
CA ALA A 169 18.13 -5.86 -15.16
C ALA A 169 17.31 -4.63 -15.57
N TYR A 170 16.17 -4.45 -14.92
CA TYR A 170 15.28 -3.30 -15.15
C TYR A 170 15.35 -2.37 -13.95
N ALA A 171 15.63 -1.10 -14.17
CA ALA A 171 15.59 -0.09 -13.14
C ALA A 171 14.34 0.77 -13.28
N GLY A 172 13.46 0.72 -12.29
CA GLY A 172 12.31 1.60 -12.17
C GLY A 172 12.66 2.82 -11.31
N ILE A 173 12.42 4.02 -11.82
CA ILE A 173 12.68 5.27 -11.11
C ILE A 173 11.34 5.92 -10.79
N GLY A 174 11.11 6.19 -9.52
CA GLY A 174 9.94 6.89 -9.02
C GLY A 174 10.33 8.04 -8.09
N TYR A 175 9.42 8.94 -7.85
CA TYR A 175 9.62 10.07 -6.96
C TYR A 175 8.35 10.37 -6.17
N SER A 176 8.53 10.98 -5.02
CA SER A 176 7.44 11.50 -4.20
C SER A 176 7.58 13.01 -4.05
N ILE A 177 6.50 13.73 -4.21
CA ILE A 177 6.44 15.18 -4.02
C ILE A 177 5.79 15.44 -2.68
N SER A 178 6.52 16.06 -1.76
CA SER A 178 5.93 16.61 -0.54
C SER A 178 5.28 17.95 -0.85
N LYS A 179 4.03 18.12 -0.48
CA LYS A 179 3.30 19.40 -0.57
C LYS A 179 3.24 20.12 0.78
N ILE A 180 4.18 19.85 1.65
CA ILE A 180 4.28 20.54 2.93
C ILE A 180 4.90 21.92 2.66
N LEU A 181 4.13 22.98 2.92
CA LEU A 181 4.46 24.38 2.64
C LEU A 181 4.32 24.77 1.15
N ASP A 182 4.11 26.04 0.88
CA ASP A 182 3.81 26.66 -0.43
C ASP A 182 4.81 26.37 -1.58
N LYS A 183 5.78 25.50 -1.35
CA LYS A 183 6.72 25.00 -2.37
C LYS A 183 6.69 23.48 -2.39
N PRO A 184 6.41 22.86 -3.56
CA PRO A 184 6.57 21.43 -3.70
C PRO A 184 8.05 21.05 -3.52
N GLU A 185 8.36 20.19 -2.55
CA GLU A 185 9.67 19.56 -2.42
C GLU A 185 9.61 18.13 -2.96
N ILE A 186 10.54 17.78 -3.83
CA ILE A 186 10.78 16.38 -4.18
C ILE A 186 11.60 15.78 -3.07
N VAL A 187 10.96 14.90 -2.32
CA VAL A 187 11.59 14.38 -1.12
C VAL A 187 12.46 13.17 -1.43
N ILE A 188 12.08 12.33 -2.38
CA ILE A 188 12.79 11.08 -2.61
C ILE A 188 12.64 10.62 -4.07
N GLY A 189 13.78 10.38 -4.73
CA GLY A 189 13.86 9.49 -5.88
C GLY A 189 14.01 8.06 -5.38
N CYS A 190 13.17 7.16 -5.84
CA CYS A 190 13.27 5.75 -5.53
C CYS A 190 13.68 4.99 -6.78
N SER A 191 14.74 4.19 -6.66
CA SER A 191 15.14 3.27 -7.72
C SER A 191 14.89 1.84 -7.25
N HIS A 192 14.13 1.09 -8.01
CA HIS A 192 13.97 -0.34 -7.84
C HIS A 192 14.64 -1.06 -8.98
N ILE A 193 15.49 -2.02 -8.66
CA ILE A 193 16.11 -2.89 -9.64
C ILE A 193 15.41 -4.25 -9.59
N TYR A 194 15.00 -4.71 -10.75
CA TYR A 194 14.35 -5.99 -10.95
C TYR A 194 15.19 -6.87 -11.88
N ASP A 195 15.20 -8.15 -11.62
CA ASP A 195 15.76 -9.13 -12.56
C ASP A 195 14.84 -9.32 -13.76
N SER A 196 15.27 -10.15 -14.69
CA SER A 196 14.50 -10.48 -15.89
C SER A 196 13.14 -11.12 -15.59
N ASN A 197 12.92 -11.70 -14.42
CA ASN A 197 11.66 -12.30 -14.00
C ASN A 197 10.74 -11.32 -13.26
N GLY A 198 11.16 -10.05 -13.10
CA GLY A 198 10.43 -9.05 -12.35
C GLY A 198 10.59 -9.19 -10.83
N GLN A 199 11.51 -10.03 -10.36
CA GLN A 199 11.81 -10.13 -8.95
C GLN A 199 12.64 -8.91 -8.51
N GLY A 200 12.18 -8.20 -7.49
CA GLY A 200 12.93 -7.08 -6.93
C GLY A 200 14.22 -7.54 -6.28
N LEU A 201 15.34 -6.99 -6.73
CA LEU A 201 16.66 -7.31 -6.23
C LEU A 201 17.10 -6.31 -5.15
N LYS A 202 17.01 -5.03 -5.47
CA LYS A 202 17.46 -3.94 -4.61
C LYS A 202 16.64 -2.69 -4.82
N TYR A 203 16.65 -1.81 -3.84
CA TYR A 203 16.13 -0.45 -3.97
C TYR A 203 17.08 0.54 -3.32
N LYS A 204 17.04 1.78 -3.81
CA LYS A 204 17.77 2.90 -3.23
C LYS A 204 16.86 4.12 -3.16
N LEU A 205 16.87 4.79 -2.04
CA LEU A 205 16.24 6.07 -1.82
C LEU A 205 17.31 7.16 -1.86
N SER A 206 17.08 8.20 -2.62
CA SER A 206 17.98 9.35 -2.72
C SER A 206 17.19 10.63 -2.55
N LYS A 207 17.72 11.53 -1.73
CA LYS A 207 17.21 12.90 -1.68
C LYS A 207 17.65 13.62 -2.94
N ILE A 208 16.74 14.39 -3.52
CA ILE A 208 16.98 15.19 -4.72
C ILE A 208 16.96 16.64 -4.31
N ASP A 209 18.08 17.32 -4.48
CA ASP A 209 18.26 18.71 -4.05
C ASP A 209 18.06 19.71 -5.22
N ASP A 210 18.26 19.27 -6.48
CA ASP A 210 18.13 20.14 -7.65
C ASP A 210 17.24 19.51 -8.72
N TYR A 211 16.08 20.11 -8.95
CA TYR A 211 15.08 19.68 -9.92
C TYR A 211 14.29 20.86 -10.47
N TYR A 212 13.64 20.66 -11.62
CA TYR A 212 12.66 21.60 -12.14
C TYR A 212 11.34 20.89 -12.44
N LEU A 213 10.25 21.64 -12.39
CA LEU A 213 8.93 21.15 -12.73
C LEU A 213 8.52 21.62 -14.13
N ASP A 214 7.94 20.72 -14.92
CA ASP A 214 7.32 21.10 -16.18
C ASP A 214 5.94 21.76 -15.95
N LYS A 215 5.27 22.12 -17.04
CA LYS A 215 3.93 22.74 -17.04
C LYS A 215 2.83 21.85 -16.42
N HIS A 216 3.09 20.56 -16.24
CA HIS A 216 2.18 19.60 -15.64
C HIS A 216 2.60 19.21 -14.22
N SER A 217 3.57 19.93 -13.65
CA SER A 217 4.15 19.64 -12.35
C SER A 217 4.89 18.30 -12.27
N ASN A 218 5.34 17.76 -13.40
CA ASN A 218 6.24 16.62 -13.39
C ASN A 218 7.65 17.08 -13.08
N PRO A 219 8.35 16.42 -12.15
CA PRO A 219 9.72 16.77 -11.80
C PRO A 219 10.72 16.17 -12.78
N TYR A 220 11.72 16.97 -13.10
CA TYR A 220 12.89 16.57 -13.87
C TYR A 220 14.15 16.87 -13.06
N LEU A 221 15.04 15.91 -12.99
CA LEU A 221 16.32 16.06 -12.33
C LEU A 221 17.24 16.99 -13.14
N SER A 222 18.09 17.73 -12.45
CA SER A 222 19.25 18.35 -13.09
C SER A 222 20.13 17.26 -13.74
N TYR A 223 20.93 17.65 -14.72
CA TYR A 223 21.87 16.69 -15.35
C TYR A 223 22.81 16.07 -14.31
N ASN A 224 23.29 16.85 -13.38
CA ASN A 224 24.21 16.39 -12.34
C ASN A 224 23.54 15.38 -11.39
N ASP A 225 22.34 15.68 -10.91
CA ASP A 225 21.59 14.77 -10.01
C ASP A 225 21.17 13.50 -10.73
N ALA A 226 20.75 13.61 -12.01
CA ALA A 226 20.45 12.43 -12.83
C ALA A 226 21.67 11.55 -13.03
N PHE A 227 22.84 12.14 -13.27
CA PHE A 227 24.11 11.41 -13.42
C PHE A 227 24.50 10.72 -12.10
N GLN A 228 24.51 11.43 -10.98
CA GLN A 228 24.83 10.88 -9.67
C GLN A 228 23.87 9.77 -9.26
N PHE A 229 22.58 9.95 -9.55
CA PHE A 229 21.57 8.92 -9.32
C PHE A 229 21.82 7.68 -10.16
N GLY A 230 22.17 7.84 -11.46
CA GLY A 230 22.56 6.77 -12.35
C GLY A 230 23.81 6.00 -11.87
N VAL A 231 24.83 6.72 -11.42
CA VAL A 231 26.03 6.11 -10.80
C VAL A 231 25.63 5.27 -9.57
N SER A 232 24.79 5.84 -8.72
CA SER A 232 24.37 5.15 -7.49
C SER A 232 23.53 3.90 -7.74
N ILE A 233 22.76 3.86 -8.85
CA ILE A 233 22.03 2.66 -9.28
C ILE A 233 22.99 1.59 -9.78
N ARG A 234 24.03 2.00 -10.51
CA ARG A 234 25.02 1.07 -11.04
C ARG A 234 25.84 0.37 -9.95
N GLU A 235 26.01 1.01 -8.80
CA GLU A 235 26.73 0.45 -7.64
C GLU A 235 25.89 -0.50 -6.79
N LEU A 236 24.60 -0.63 -7.07
CA LEU A 236 23.69 -1.57 -6.40
C LEU A 236 23.85 -2.98 -6.95
#